data_18efe15a4e967b9ddd69146e397403f6
#
_entry.id   18efe15a4e967b9ddd69146e397403f6
#
_cell.length_a   1.000
_cell.length_b   1.000
_cell.length_c   1.000
_cell.angle_alpha   90.00
_cell.angle_beta   90.00
_cell.angle_gamma   90.00
#
_symmetry.space_group_name_H-M   'P 1'
#
loop_
_entity.id
_entity.type
_entity.pdbx_description
1 polymer ?
#
loop_
_entity_poly.entity_id
_entity_poly.type
_entity_poly.pdbx_seq_one_letter_code
_entity_poly.pdbx_strand_id
1 'polypeptide(L)' 'MNIIEAALKEIRERRSQLSDALANKAAKTYDEYQFICGEIRGLTAVEIYLVDLAKNLEQNDD' A
#
# COMPACT_ATOMS: atom_id res chain seq x y z
N MET A 1 -14.01 5.92 -11.97
CA MET A 1 -12.77 5.36 -11.35
C MET A 1 -12.17 4.32 -12.27
N ASN A 2 -10.91 4.48 -12.63
CA ASN A 2 -10.23 3.48 -13.46
C ASN A 2 -9.62 2.36 -12.57
N ILE A 3 -9.08 1.34 -13.23
CA ILE A 3 -8.57 0.16 -12.51
C ILE A 3 -7.37 0.50 -11.63
N ILE A 4 -6.52 1.45 -12.07
CA ILE A 4 -5.36 1.86 -11.28
C ILE A 4 -5.82 2.58 -10.01
N GLU A 5 -6.79 3.48 -10.13
CA GLU A 5 -7.35 4.18 -8.97
C GLU A 5 -8.00 3.21 -7.99
N ALA A 6 -8.72 2.21 -8.50
CA ALA A 6 -9.33 1.19 -7.66
C ALA A 6 -8.26 0.39 -6.90
N ALA A 7 -7.18 0.01 -7.58
CA ALA A 7 -6.08 -0.71 -6.95
C ALA A 7 -5.40 0.16 -5.88
N LEU A 8 -5.16 1.43 -6.17
CA LEU A 8 -4.56 2.35 -5.20
C LEU A 8 -5.41 2.48 -3.94
N LYS A 9 -6.73 2.57 -4.12
CA LYS A 9 -7.64 2.66 -2.98
C LYS A 9 -7.51 1.44 -2.08
N GLU A 10 -7.52 0.24 -2.66
CA GLU A 10 -7.40 -1.00 -1.90
C GLU A 10 -6.05 -1.10 -1.17
N ILE A 11 -4.97 -0.70 -1.83
CA ILE A 11 -3.63 -0.73 -1.25
C ILE A 11 -3.56 0.23 -0.05
N ARG A 12 -4.10 1.43 -0.20
CA ARG A 12 -4.09 2.43 0.86
C ARG A 12 -4.96 2.01 2.05
N GLU A 13 -6.10 1.40 1.79
CA GLU A 13 -6.96 0.87 2.85
C GLU A 13 -6.26 -0.25 3.62
N ARG A 14 -5.64 -1.18 2.90
CA ARG A 14 -4.91 -2.28 3.53
C ARG A 14 -3.77 -1.76 4.39
N ARG A 15 -3.00 -0.81 3.86
CA ARG A 15 -1.89 -0.21 4.62
C ARG A 15 -2.39 0.50 5.87
N SER A 16 -3.51 1.20 5.77
CA SER A 16 -4.11 1.87 6.92
C SER A 16 -4.51 0.88 8.00
N GLN A 17 -5.13 -0.24 7.60
CA GLN A 17 -5.51 -1.30 8.53
C GLN A 17 -4.30 -1.88 9.25
N LEU A 18 -3.20 -2.09 8.53
CA LEU A 18 -1.97 -2.62 9.12
C LEU A 18 -1.34 -1.63 10.09
N SER A 19 -1.34 -0.36 9.74
CA SER A 19 -0.85 0.70 10.63
C SER A 19 -1.68 0.78 11.91
N ASP A 20 -3.01 0.70 11.78
CA ASP A 20 -3.91 0.70 12.92
C ASP A 20 -3.68 -0.52 13.81
N ALA A 21 -3.43 -1.68 13.20
CA ALA A 21 -3.12 -2.89 13.96
C ALA A 21 -1.87 -2.71 14.83
N LEU A 22 -0.82 -2.09 14.27
CA LEU A 22 0.39 -1.80 15.04
C LEU A 22 0.09 -0.84 16.19
N ALA A 23 -0.67 0.22 15.92
CA ALA A 23 -1.03 1.21 16.93
C ALA A 23 -1.85 0.59 18.05
N ASN A 24 -2.65 -0.43 17.75
CA ASN A 24 -3.49 -1.13 18.72
C ASN A 24 -2.79 -2.35 19.34
N LYS A 25 -1.48 -2.46 19.15
CA LYS A 25 -0.66 -3.52 19.75
C LYS A 25 -1.09 -4.92 19.32
N ALA A 26 -1.52 -5.08 18.08
CA ALA A 26 -1.90 -6.39 17.55
C ALA A 26 -0.70 -7.32 17.41
N ALA A 27 0.49 -6.78 17.19
CA ALA A 27 1.72 -7.57 17.15
C ALA A 27 2.12 -7.95 18.58
N LYS A 28 2.21 -9.25 18.86
CA LYS A 28 2.53 -9.78 20.19
C LYS A 28 4.01 -10.12 20.32
N THR A 29 4.71 -10.30 19.22
CA THR A 29 6.12 -10.65 19.19
C THR A 29 6.86 -9.74 18.23
N TYR A 30 8.19 -9.72 18.35
CA TYR A 30 9.03 -8.97 17.44
C TYR A 30 8.87 -9.47 16.00
N ASP A 31 8.76 -10.78 15.82
CA ASP A 31 8.60 -11.37 14.49
C ASP A 31 7.27 -10.93 13.85
N GLU A 32 6.21 -10.90 14.62
CA GLU A 32 4.91 -10.41 14.11
C GLU A 32 5.00 -8.94 13.73
N TYR A 33 5.66 -8.14 14.55
CA TYR A 33 5.88 -6.73 14.26
C TYR A 33 6.64 -6.56 12.94
N GLN A 34 7.73 -7.31 12.75
CA GLN A 34 8.52 -7.23 11.52
C GLN A 34 7.72 -7.67 10.30
N PHE A 35 6.89 -8.70 10.46
CA PHE A 35 6.03 -9.18 9.37
C PHE A 35 5.07 -8.07 8.90
N ILE A 36 4.39 -7.42 9.84
CA ILE A 36 3.46 -6.34 9.50
C ILE A 36 4.19 -5.17 8.86
N CYS A 37 5.35 -4.79 9.38
CA CYS A 37 6.15 -3.73 8.77
C CYS A 37 6.58 -4.09 7.36
N GLY A 38 6.91 -5.35 7.10
CA GLY A 38 7.25 -5.82 5.76
C GLY A 38 6.08 -5.71 4.80
N GLU A 39 4.86 -6.05 5.26
CA GLU A 39 3.66 -5.88 4.44
C GLU A 39 3.45 -4.41 4.08
N ILE A 40 3.60 -3.51 5.05
CA ILE A 40 3.44 -2.07 4.81
C ILE A 40 4.45 -1.58 3.78
N ARG A 41 5.71 -2.01 3.88
CA ARG A 41 6.74 -1.65 2.91
C ARG A 41 6.41 -2.15 1.51
N GLY A 42 5.94 -3.38 1.41
CA GLY A 42 5.55 -3.95 0.12
C GLY A 42 4.42 -3.20 -0.52
N LEU A 43 3.39 -2.85 0.26
CA LEU A 43 2.26 -2.09 -0.23
C LEU A 43 2.69 -0.69 -0.67
N THR A 44 3.60 -0.05 0.08
CA THR A 44 4.11 1.27 -0.28
C THR A 44 4.89 1.20 -1.60
N ALA A 45 5.69 0.16 -1.80
CA ALA A 45 6.43 -0.01 -3.05
C ALA A 45 5.49 -0.16 -4.24
N VAL A 46 4.43 -0.96 -4.10
CA VAL A 46 3.45 -1.14 -5.17
C VAL A 46 2.68 0.15 -5.42
N GLU A 47 2.35 0.89 -4.38
CA GLU A 47 1.70 2.19 -4.53
C GLU A 47 2.53 3.12 -5.42
N ILE A 48 3.82 3.19 -5.18
CA ILE A 48 4.72 4.02 -5.96
C ILE A 48 4.71 3.60 -7.44
N TYR A 49 4.80 2.29 -7.70
CA TYR A 49 4.73 1.77 -9.07
C TYR A 49 3.43 2.16 -9.77
N LEU A 50 2.31 2.05 -9.05
CA LEU A 50 1.02 2.36 -9.66
C LEU A 50 0.85 3.85 -9.92
N VAL A 51 1.34 4.70 -9.02
CA VAL A 51 1.31 6.15 -9.23
C VAL A 51 2.15 6.52 -10.46
N ASP A 52 3.35 5.95 -10.58
CA ASP A 52 4.21 6.20 -11.73
C ASP A 52 3.59 5.69 -13.01
N LEU A 53 2.96 4.52 -12.97
CA LEU A 53 2.27 3.96 -14.13
C LEU A 53 1.13 4.88 -14.58
N ALA A 54 0.36 5.40 -13.64
CA ALA A 54 -0.73 6.34 -13.97
C ALA A 54 -0.21 7.59 -14.65
N LYS A 55 0.90 8.13 -14.16
CA LYS A 55 1.53 9.32 -14.77
C LYS A 55 2.00 9.04 -16.19
N ASN A 56 2.64 7.87 -16.38
CA ASN A 56 3.13 7.51 -17.70
C ASN A 56 2.00 7.32 -18.70
N LEU A 57 0.89 6.75 -18.27
CA LEU A 57 -0.28 6.58 -19.12
C LEU A 57 -0.88 7.93 -19.51
N GLU A 58 -0.95 8.88 -18.58
CA GLU A 58 -1.42 10.23 -18.89
C GLU A 58 -0.53 10.93 -19.91
N GLN A 59 0.79 10.81 -19.73
CA GLN A 59 1.77 11.46 -20.62
C GLN A 59 1.75 10.87 -22.02
N ASN A 60 1.39 9.60 -22.16
CA ASN A 60 1.37 8.91 -23.45
C ASN A 60 -0.01 8.96 -24.13
N ASP A 61 -0.96 9.63 -23.53
CA ASP A 61 -2.34 9.71 -24.01
C ASP A 61 -2.55 10.96 -24.87
N ASP A 62 -1.76 11.06 -25.92
CA ASP A 62 -1.86 12.18 -26.87
C ASP A 62 -2.58 11.77 -28.15
#